data_0b34262f9826d71fc3b7bf984fa2f746
#
_entry.id   0b34262f9826d71fc3b7bf984fa2f746
#
_cell.length_a   1.000
_cell.length_b   1.000
_cell.length_c   1.000
_cell.angle_alpha   90.00
_cell.angle_beta   90.00
_cell.angle_gamma   90.00
#
_symmetry.space_group_name_H-M   'P 1'
#
loop_
_entity.id
_entity.type
_entity.pdbx_description
1 polymer ?
#
loop_
_entity_poly.entity_id
_entity_poly.type
_entity_poly.pdbx_seq_one_letter_code
_entity_poly.pdbx_strand_id
1 'polypeptide(L)'
;LSHRVIEFTGSLTGGRNVTIPLDVQNFYILRNATSGSQVVTFKYATGTGTSAAVPNGKTVIAYAKADDGTNPNITMQEFGGDVVDDTSPQLGGNLDTNSFMIDFDDAHGIRDENGAEQLIFETTSSAVNHIDITNAATGAGAQIGAVGDDSNLNLRLRPKGTGLIEAMGGDNPGSIQLNCEQNSHGIKLTSPPHSSSQSYEIKFPTSNITAGTFLKVDSITGSGTTAVGQLSFDSSPATTGKAIAMAIVFG
;
A
#
# COMPACT_ATOMS: atom_id res chain seq x y z
N LEU A 1 42.59 -31.03 -10.17
CA LEU A 1 42.43 -29.57 -10.24
C LEU A 1 43.03 -28.94 -8.99
N SER A 2 44.10 -28.18 -9.15
CA SER A 2 44.82 -27.51 -8.08
C SER A 2 44.20 -26.17 -7.66
N HIS A 3 43.36 -25.59 -8.53
CA HIS A 3 42.69 -24.33 -8.26
C HIS A 3 41.33 -24.56 -7.58
N ARG A 4 41.03 -23.77 -6.57
CA ARG A 4 39.76 -23.84 -5.84
C ARG A 4 38.68 -22.94 -6.40
N VAL A 5 39.07 -21.93 -7.17
CA VAL A 5 38.13 -21.04 -7.88
C VAL A 5 38.18 -21.40 -9.36
N ILE A 6 37.03 -21.74 -9.91
CA ILE A 6 36.87 -22.15 -11.31
C ILE A 6 35.77 -21.29 -11.94
N GLU A 7 36.13 -20.54 -12.98
CA GLU A 7 35.16 -19.79 -13.75
C GLU A 7 34.99 -20.47 -15.12
N PHE A 8 33.76 -20.83 -15.44
CA PHE A 8 33.36 -21.36 -16.74
C PHE A 8 32.99 -20.19 -17.64
N THR A 9 33.66 -20.08 -18.78
CA THR A 9 33.47 -19.00 -19.74
C THR A 9 33.19 -19.54 -21.15
N GLY A 10 32.77 -18.69 -22.07
CA GLY A 10 32.48 -19.03 -23.46
C GLY A 10 30.98 -19.09 -23.75
N SER A 11 30.63 -19.43 -24.99
CA SER A 11 29.26 -19.53 -25.47
C SER A 11 28.78 -20.97 -25.51
N LEU A 12 27.66 -21.26 -24.84
CA LEU A 12 27.08 -22.59 -24.78
C LEU A 12 25.72 -22.63 -25.48
N THR A 13 25.51 -23.64 -26.31
CA THR A 13 24.24 -23.96 -26.98
C THR A 13 23.48 -25.10 -26.29
N GLY A 14 24.02 -25.66 -25.22
CA GLY A 14 23.42 -26.71 -24.40
C GLY A 14 24.26 -26.94 -23.14
N GLY A 15 23.65 -27.56 -22.12
CA GLY A 15 24.33 -27.89 -20.86
C GLY A 15 25.62 -28.68 -21.07
N ARG A 16 26.63 -28.46 -20.21
CA ARG A 16 27.93 -29.13 -20.24
C ARG A 16 28.30 -29.73 -18.91
N ASN A 17 29.00 -30.88 -18.98
CA ASN A 17 29.57 -31.52 -17.79
C ASN A 17 31.07 -31.18 -17.71
N VAL A 18 31.49 -30.77 -16.49
CA VAL A 18 32.90 -30.66 -16.10
C VAL A 18 33.16 -31.73 -15.06
N THR A 19 34.17 -32.57 -15.26
CA THR A 19 34.38 -33.73 -14.43
C THR A 19 35.72 -33.68 -13.68
N ILE A 20 35.70 -34.32 -12.48
CA ILE A 20 36.87 -34.53 -11.65
C ILE A 20 37.07 -36.05 -11.40
N PRO A 21 38.29 -36.53 -11.12
CA PRO A 21 38.52 -37.92 -10.70
C PRO A 21 37.77 -38.29 -9.43
N LEU A 22 37.48 -39.62 -9.24
CA LEU A 22 36.69 -40.14 -8.14
C LEU A 22 37.32 -39.95 -6.74
N ASP A 23 38.64 -39.89 -6.67
CA ASP A 23 39.44 -39.77 -5.44
C ASP A 23 39.69 -38.32 -5.01
N VAL A 24 39.17 -37.34 -5.74
CA VAL A 24 39.35 -35.92 -5.44
C VAL A 24 38.39 -35.51 -4.33
N GLN A 25 38.94 -35.18 -3.16
CA GLN A 25 38.23 -34.53 -2.07
C GLN A 25 38.71 -33.09 -1.95
N ASN A 26 37.83 -32.15 -2.24
CA ASN A 26 38.15 -30.72 -2.18
C ASN A 26 36.88 -29.86 -2.22
N PHE A 27 37.01 -28.61 -1.77
CA PHE A 27 35.96 -27.62 -2.05
C PHE A 27 36.36 -26.71 -3.18
N TYR A 28 35.34 -26.24 -3.93
CA TYR A 28 35.49 -25.36 -5.10
C TYR A 28 34.51 -24.23 -4.99
N ILE A 29 34.90 -23.03 -5.46
CA ILE A 29 34.02 -21.94 -5.81
C ILE A 29 33.87 -22.02 -7.32
N LEU A 30 32.65 -22.30 -7.79
CA LEU A 30 32.35 -22.49 -9.20
C LEU A 30 31.50 -21.33 -9.69
N ARG A 31 31.93 -20.63 -10.72
CA ARG A 31 31.19 -19.56 -11.36
C ARG A 31 30.85 -19.92 -12.79
N ASN A 32 29.59 -19.83 -13.15
CA ASN A 32 29.15 -19.98 -14.54
C ASN A 32 28.99 -18.61 -15.20
N ALA A 33 30.03 -18.12 -15.84
CA ALA A 33 30.07 -16.88 -16.63
C ALA A 33 29.91 -17.15 -18.14
N THR A 34 29.30 -18.27 -18.53
CA THR A 34 29.05 -18.59 -19.93
C THR A 34 27.88 -17.77 -20.46
N SER A 35 27.80 -17.59 -21.80
CA SER A 35 26.62 -17.07 -22.47
C SER A 35 25.74 -18.21 -23.01
N GLY A 36 24.43 -17.94 -23.27
CA GLY A 36 23.49 -18.90 -23.79
C GLY A 36 22.55 -19.52 -22.77
N SER A 37 22.52 -18.98 -21.54
CA SER A 37 21.59 -19.39 -20.47
C SER A 37 21.62 -20.89 -20.13
N GLN A 38 22.80 -21.52 -20.21
CA GLN A 38 22.98 -22.96 -20.02
C GLN A 38 23.57 -23.29 -18.64
N VAL A 39 23.19 -24.45 -18.11
CA VAL A 39 23.75 -25.00 -16.87
C VAL A 39 25.06 -25.69 -17.16
N VAL A 40 26.07 -25.47 -16.30
CA VAL A 40 27.29 -26.27 -16.25
C VAL A 40 27.19 -27.22 -15.04
N THR A 41 27.24 -28.52 -15.29
CA THR A 41 27.22 -29.55 -14.25
C THR A 41 28.62 -29.98 -13.88
N PHE A 42 29.03 -29.71 -12.64
CA PHE A 42 30.29 -30.18 -12.07
C PHE A 42 30.05 -31.49 -11.33
N LYS A 43 30.75 -32.55 -11.75
CA LYS A 43 30.51 -33.90 -11.29
C LYS A 43 31.77 -34.76 -11.28
N TYR A 44 31.70 -35.91 -10.64
CA TYR A 44 32.72 -36.92 -10.80
C TYR A 44 32.65 -37.57 -12.21
N ALA A 45 33.80 -38.05 -12.69
CA ALA A 45 33.92 -38.56 -14.04
C ALA A 45 33.03 -39.77 -14.35
N THR A 46 32.82 -40.63 -13.33
CA THR A 46 31.92 -41.77 -13.39
C THR A 46 31.08 -41.85 -12.10
N GLY A 47 30.16 -42.82 -12.05
CA GLY A 47 29.27 -43.00 -10.88
C GLY A 47 27.96 -42.22 -10.98
N THR A 48 27.04 -42.53 -10.03
CA THR A 48 25.70 -41.97 -9.93
C THR A 48 25.50 -41.08 -8.71
N GLY A 49 26.61 -40.70 -8.03
CA GLY A 49 26.57 -39.76 -6.90
C GLY A 49 26.05 -38.36 -7.31
N THR A 50 25.74 -37.55 -6.32
CA THR A 50 25.23 -36.20 -6.53
C THR A 50 26.24 -35.30 -7.27
N SER A 51 25.78 -34.32 -7.98
CA SER A 51 26.58 -33.35 -8.74
C SER A 51 26.17 -31.90 -8.40
N ALA A 52 27.06 -30.94 -8.67
CA ALA A 52 26.75 -29.53 -8.58
C ALA A 52 26.31 -28.97 -9.92
N ALA A 53 25.04 -28.62 -10.02
CA ALA A 53 24.51 -27.89 -11.19
C ALA A 53 24.72 -26.39 -10.96
N VAL A 54 25.56 -25.75 -11.79
CA VAL A 54 25.87 -24.32 -11.70
C VAL A 54 25.04 -23.57 -12.74
N PRO A 55 23.95 -22.87 -12.36
CA PRO A 55 23.13 -22.11 -13.30
C PRO A 55 23.92 -20.98 -13.95
N ASN A 56 23.46 -20.52 -15.11
CA ASN A 56 24.08 -19.40 -15.81
C ASN A 56 24.07 -18.13 -14.94
N GLY A 57 25.19 -17.43 -14.85
CA GLY A 57 25.37 -16.21 -14.06
C GLY A 57 25.56 -16.42 -12.56
N LYS A 58 25.40 -17.66 -12.05
CA LYS A 58 25.52 -17.96 -10.61
C LYS A 58 26.92 -18.41 -10.20
N THR A 59 27.20 -18.21 -8.89
CA THR A 59 28.40 -18.70 -8.23
C THR A 59 27.96 -19.60 -7.08
N VAL A 60 28.54 -20.78 -6.98
CA VAL A 60 28.23 -21.79 -5.96
C VAL A 60 29.50 -22.27 -5.25
N ILE A 61 29.37 -22.70 -4.00
CA ILE A 61 30.38 -23.58 -3.38
C ILE A 61 29.98 -25.02 -3.66
N ALA A 62 30.92 -25.82 -4.14
CA ALA A 62 30.77 -27.24 -4.30
C ALA A 62 31.82 -27.96 -3.43
N TYR A 63 31.39 -28.92 -2.60
CA TYR A 63 32.28 -29.79 -1.82
C TYR A 63 32.25 -31.19 -2.42
N ALA A 64 33.34 -31.55 -3.08
CA ALA A 64 33.60 -32.90 -3.58
C ALA A 64 34.06 -33.78 -2.42
N LYS A 65 33.27 -34.79 -2.05
CA LYS A 65 33.48 -35.56 -0.80
C LYS A 65 34.41 -36.72 -0.93
N ALA A 66 34.52 -37.34 -2.12
CA ALA A 66 35.20 -38.65 -2.32
C ALA A 66 34.74 -39.70 -1.30
N ASP A 67 33.47 -39.66 -0.88
CA ASP A 67 32.89 -40.44 0.20
C ASP A 67 32.51 -41.87 -0.20
N ASP A 68 32.57 -42.18 -1.49
CA ASP A 68 32.31 -43.49 -2.08
C ASP A 68 33.22 -43.67 -3.30
N GLY A 69 34.01 -44.74 -3.32
CA GLY A 69 34.94 -45.00 -4.41
C GLY A 69 34.31 -45.32 -5.77
N THR A 70 32.99 -45.55 -5.81
CA THR A 70 32.21 -45.85 -7.02
C THR A 70 31.25 -44.72 -7.38
N ASN A 71 30.54 -44.16 -6.40
CA ASN A 71 29.51 -43.17 -6.55
C ASN A 71 29.70 -41.98 -5.58
N PRO A 72 30.84 -41.29 -5.60
CA PRO A 72 31.10 -40.20 -4.65
C PRO A 72 30.19 -39.00 -4.92
N ASN A 73 29.89 -38.25 -3.86
CA ASN A 73 28.94 -37.18 -3.85
C ASN A 73 29.60 -35.80 -3.91
N ILE A 74 28.96 -34.87 -4.59
CA ILE A 74 29.25 -33.46 -4.49
C ILE A 74 28.05 -32.76 -3.83
N THR A 75 28.33 -32.07 -2.71
CA THR A 75 27.36 -31.19 -2.07
C THR A 75 27.55 -29.77 -2.59
N MET A 76 26.44 -29.07 -2.84
CA MET A 76 26.44 -27.73 -3.38
C MET A 76 25.78 -26.75 -2.42
N GLN A 77 26.33 -25.55 -2.31
CA GLN A 77 25.69 -24.39 -1.68
C GLN A 77 25.76 -23.22 -2.66
N GLU A 78 24.65 -22.69 -3.00
CA GLU A 78 24.55 -21.48 -3.83
C GLU A 78 24.87 -20.24 -2.99
N PHE A 79 25.67 -19.31 -3.53
CA PHE A 79 25.88 -18.00 -2.95
C PHE A 79 24.92 -16.97 -3.53
N GLY A 80 24.25 -16.26 -2.64
CA GLY A 80 23.33 -15.18 -3.00
C GLY A 80 22.10 -15.74 -3.69
N GLY A 81 21.24 -16.41 -2.93
CA GLY A 81 19.86 -16.61 -3.37
C GLY A 81 19.26 -15.25 -3.59
N ASP A 82 18.84 -14.95 -4.83
CA ASP A 82 17.98 -13.80 -5.07
C ASP A 82 16.70 -14.00 -4.26
N VAL A 83 16.11 -12.93 -3.76
CA VAL A 83 14.82 -13.00 -3.01
C VAL A 83 13.75 -13.73 -3.85
N VAL A 84 13.86 -13.71 -5.18
CA VAL A 84 12.99 -14.42 -6.11
C VAL A 84 13.07 -15.95 -5.98
N ASP A 85 14.18 -16.50 -5.51
CA ASP A 85 14.37 -17.94 -5.32
C ASP A 85 13.87 -18.41 -3.94
N ASP A 86 13.55 -17.50 -3.02
CA ASP A 86 12.96 -17.77 -1.71
C ASP A 86 11.44 -17.64 -1.79
N THR A 87 10.72 -18.74 -1.66
CA THR A 87 9.25 -18.76 -1.70
C THR A 87 8.60 -18.24 -0.41
N SER A 88 9.40 -17.98 0.64
CA SER A 88 8.94 -17.47 1.94
C SER A 88 9.95 -16.50 2.53
N PRO A 89 10.31 -15.42 1.82
CA PRO A 89 11.36 -14.50 2.27
C PRO A 89 10.96 -13.84 3.58
N GLN A 90 11.85 -13.95 4.59
CA GLN A 90 11.68 -13.29 5.88
C GLN A 90 12.79 -12.25 6.08
N LEU A 91 12.38 -11.03 6.42
CA LEU A 91 13.31 -9.97 6.77
C LEU A 91 13.64 -10.07 8.26
N GLY A 92 14.94 -10.15 8.60
CA GLY A 92 15.41 -10.15 9.99
C GLY A 92 15.34 -8.77 10.67
N GLY A 93 14.84 -7.74 9.96
CA GLY A 93 14.71 -6.36 10.41
C GLY A 93 13.83 -5.57 9.46
N ASN A 94 13.79 -4.25 9.61
CA ASN A 94 13.04 -3.38 8.71
C ASN A 94 13.61 -3.41 7.30
N LEU A 95 12.74 -3.34 6.29
CA LEU A 95 13.14 -3.14 4.90
C LEU A 95 13.57 -1.67 4.71
N ASP A 96 14.85 -1.44 4.49
CA ASP A 96 15.37 -0.16 4.00
C ASP A 96 15.49 -0.24 2.48
N THR A 97 14.72 0.57 1.77
CA THR A 97 14.70 0.59 0.31
C THR A 97 15.86 1.38 -0.30
N ASN A 98 16.71 2.00 0.54
CA ASN A 98 17.90 2.78 0.13
C ASN A 98 17.59 3.79 -0.99
N SER A 99 16.51 4.55 -0.85
CA SER A 99 15.99 5.54 -1.80
C SER A 99 15.41 4.96 -3.11
N PHE A 100 15.21 3.65 -3.20
CA PHE A 100 14.45 3.02 -4.29
C PHE A 100 12.97 2.88 -3.93
N MET A 101 12.12 2.78 -4.94
CA MET A 101 10.69 2.52 -4.77
C MET A 101 10.40 1.02 -4.64
N ILE A 102 9.26 0.68 -4.09
CA ILE A 102 8.69 -0.66 -4.15
C ILE A 102 7.59 -0.62 -5.22
N ASP A 103 7.74 -1.42 -6.27
CA ASP A 103 6.76 -1.52 -7.33
C ASP A 103 5.72 -2.60 -6.98
N PHE A 104 4.44 -2.26 -7.10
CA PHE A 104 3.33 -3.19 -6.97
C PHE A 104 2.65 -3.34 -8.33
N ASP A 105 2.36 -4.57 -8.70
CA ASP A 105 1.50 -4.86 -9.85
C ASP A 105 0.06 -4.41 -9.57
N ASP A 106 -0.74 -4.26 -10.64
CA ASP A 106 -2.15 -3.91 -10.53
C ASP A 106 -2.91 -4.90 -9.63
N ALA A 107 -3.78 -4.36 -8.76
CA ALA A 107 -4.55 -5.11 -7.77
C ALA A 107 -3.70 -5.90 -6.76
N HIS A 108 -2.45 -5.46 -6.49
CA HIS A 108 -1.57 -6.01 -5.46
C HIS A 108 -1.28 -4.98 -4.36
N GLY A 109 -0.79 -5.44 -3.21
CA GLY A 109 -0.54 -4.52 -2.09
C GLY A 109 -0.05 -5.19 -0.82
N ILE A 110 -0.50 -4.67 0.31
CA ILE A 110 -0.07 -5.09 1.65
C ILE A 110 -1.18 -5.94 2.30
N ARG A 111 -0.80 -7.05 2.91
CA ARG A 111 -1.68 -7.99 3.62
C ARG A 111 -1.26 -8.12 5.08
N ASP A 112 -2.18 -8.59 5.93
CA ASP A 112 -1.88 -8.99 7.29
C ASP A 112 -1.28 -10.41 7.35
N GLU A 113 -0.95 -10.87 8.56
CA GLU A 113 -0.38 -12.20 8.82
C GLU A 113 -1.30 -13.37 8.44
N ASN A 114 -2.61 -13.14 8.29
CA ASN A 114 -3.61 -14.12 7.89
C ASN A 114 -3.87 -14.10 6.38
N GLY A 115 -3.18 -13.22 5.64
CA GLY A 115 -3.35 -13.05 4.21
C GLY A 115 -4.52 -12.14 3.81
N ALA A 116 -5.20 -11.47 4.78
CA ALA A 116 -6.25 -10.51 4.48
C ALA A 116 -5.67 -9.17 3.99
N GLU A 117 -6.28 -8.61 2.97
CA GLU A 117 -5.83 -7.38 2.32
C GLU A 117 -6.05 -6.16 3.23
N GLN A 118 -4.99 -5.39 3.46
CA GLN A 118 -5.03 -4.13 4.21
C GLN A 118 -4.99 -2.92 3.30
N LEU A 119 -4.20 -2.98 2.22
CA LEU A 119 -4.07 -1.91 1.24
C LEU A 119 -3.81 -2.53 -0.13
N ILE A 120 -4.65 -2.19 -1.11
CA ILE A 120 -4.50 -2.60 -2.51
C ILE A 120 -4.20 -1.37 -3.36
N PHE A 121 -3.21 -1.48 -4.23
CA PHE A 121 -2.86 -0.49 -5.23
C PHE A 121 -3.45 -0.91 -6.58
N GLU A 122 -4.33 -0.07 -7.11
CA GLU A 122 -4.90 -0.23 -8.45
C GLU A 122 -4.24 0.78 -9.40
N THR A 123 -3.82 0.33 -10.56
CA THR A 123 -3.09 1.14 -11.51
C THR A 123 -4.02 1.73 -12.58
N THR A 124 -3.67 2.91 -13.05
CA THR A 124 -4.30 3.56 -14.21
C THR A 124 -3.23 3.80 -15.26
N SER A 125 -3.50 3.37 -16.49
CA SER A 125 -2.56 3.61 -17.60
C SER A 125 -2.29 5.10 -17.77
N SER A 126 -1.00 5.46 -17.88
CA SER A 126 -0.54 6.85 -18.01
C SER A 126 -0.97 7.78 -16.86
N ALA A 127 -1.07 7.24 -15.65
CA ALA A 127 -1.35 8.04 -14.46
C ALA A 127 -0.25 9.08 -14.23
N VAL A 128 -0.66 10.32 -13.96
CA VAL A 128 0.24 11.45 -13.62
C VAL A 128 -0.07 12.00 -12.23
N ASN A 129 -1.14 11.53 -11.59
CA ASN A 129 -1.62 11.99 -10.29
C ASN A 129 -1.67 10.83 -9.30
N HIS A 130 -1.36 11.11 -8.04
CA HIS A 130 -1.30 10.11 -7.00
C HIS A 130 -1.69 10.68 -5.63
N ILE A 131 -1.75 9.82 -4.63
CA ILE A 131 -1.91 10.19 -3.22
C ILE A 131 -0.54 10.24 -2.57
N ASP A 132 -0.23 11.32 -1.87
CA ASP A 132 0.90 11.37 -0.94
C ASP A 132 0.44 11.25 0.52
N ILE A 133 1.31 10.69 1.34
CA ILE A 133 1.13 10.59 2.79
C ILE A 133 2.36 11.22 3.43
N THR A 134 2.14 12.32 4.16
CA THR A 134 3.22 13.07 4.81
C THR A 134 3.08 12.99 6.34
N ASN A 135 4.14 12.57 7.02
CA ASN A 135 4.22 12.67 8.48
C ASN A 135 4.43 14.12 8.92
N ALA A 136 4.39 14.36 10.21
CA ALA A 136 4.53 15.72 10.76
C ALA A 136 5.39 15.76 12.02
N ALA A 137 6.04 16.90 12.28
CA ALA A 137 6.69 17.20 13.54
C ALA A 137 5.67 17.48 14.65
N THR A 138 6.13 17.54 15.90
CA THR A 138 5.31 17.91 17.05
C THR A 138 4.58 19.24 16.82
N GLY A 139 3.27 19.25 17.02
CA GLY A 139 2.41 20.43 16.86
C GLY A 139 1.84 20.63 15.45
N ALA A 140 2.21 19.80 14.48
CA ALA A 140 1.60 19.78 13.14
C ALA A 140 0.83 18.46 12.89
N GLY A 141 -0.09 18.46 11.94
CA GLY A 141 -0.88 17.29 11.55
C GLY A 141 -0.27 16.52 10.38
N ALA A 142 -0.27 15.18 10.43
CA ALA A 142 0.01 14.36 9.27
C ALA A 142 -1.04 14.60 8.16
N GLN A 143 -0.65 14.44 6.90
CA GLN A 143 -1.49 14.79 5.76
C GLN A 143 -1.66 13.61 4.80
N ILE A 144 -2.81 13.59 4.14
CA ILE A 144 -3.07 12.79 2.94
C ILE A 144 -3.42 13.80 1.84
N GLY A 145 -2.58 13.88 0.80
CA GLY A 145 -2.70 14.83 -0.30
C GLY A 145 -3.01 14.16 -1.63
N ALA A 146 -3.67 14.87 -2.54
CA ALA A 146 -3.75 14.53 -3.94
C ALA A 146 -2.73 15.41 -4.69
N VAL A 147 -1.73 14.80 -5.32
CA VAL A 147 -0.61 15.48 -5.97
C VAL A 147 -0.35 14.91 -7.36
N GLY A 148 0.33 15.67 -8.22
CA GLY A 148 0.66 15.24 -9.58
C GLY A 148 0.84 16.39 -10.54
N ASP A 149 0.78 16.10 -11.85
CA ASP A 149 1.06 17.06 -12.92
C ASP A 149 -0.13 17.99 -13.24
N ASP A 150 -1.37 17.58 -12.90
CA ASP A 150 -2.54 18.41 -13.14
C ASP A 150 -2.62 19.59 -12.17
N SER A 151 -3.01 20.75 -12.67
CA SER A 151 -3.10 21.98 -11.88
C SER A 151 -4.19 21.96 -10.80
N ASN A 152 -5.23 21.14 -10.97
CA ASN A 152 -6.36 21.05 -10.04
C ASN A 152 -6.73 19.59 -9.83
N LEU A 153 -6.61 19.10 -8.59
CA LEU A 153 -6.89 17.72 -8.21
C LEU A 153 -7.87 17.67 -7.05
N ASN A 154 -8.79 16.72 -7.13
CA ASN A 154 -9.72 16.43 -6.04
C ASN A 154 -9.23 15.23 -5.24
N LEU A 155 -9.14 15.34 -3.92
CA LEU A 155 -9.08 14.18 -3.05
C LEU A 155 -10.47 13.56 -2.92
N ARG A 156 -10.64 12.30 -3.37
CA ARG A 156 -11.90 11.58 -3.34
C ARG A 156 -11.89 10.50 -2.28
N LEU A 157 -12.76 10.63 -1.29
CA LEU A 157 -13.02 9.59 -0.30
C LEU A 157 -14.37 8.95 -0.63
N ARG A 158 -14.38 7.64 -0.93
CA ARG A 158 -15.58 6.93 -1.39
C ARG A 158 -15.86 5.69 -0.54
N PRO A 159 -16.82 5.76 0.40
CA PRO A 159 -17.27 4.57 1.10
C PRO A 159 -18.02 3.60 0.15
N LYS A 160 -18.21 2.37 0.59
CA LYS A 160 -18.93 1.32 -0.15
C LYS A 160 -20.37 1.21 0.35
N GLY A 161 -21.32 1.06 -0.57
CA GLY A 161 -22.74 0.83 -0.28
C GLY A 161 -23.36 2.00 0.51
N THR A 162 -23.91 1.72 1.67
CA THR A 162 -24.51 2.69 2.60
C THR A 162 -23.52 3.21 3.65
N GLY A 163 -22.23 2.89 3.53
CA GLY A 163 -21.20 3.38 4.44
C GLY A 163 -21.05 4.90 4.40
N LEU A 164 -20.42 5.47 5.43
CA LEU A 164 -20.22 6.90 5.63
C LEU A 164 -18.73 7.24 5.70
N ILE A 165 -18.38 8.50 5.47
CA ILE A 165 -17.09 9.07 5.89
C ILE A 165 -17.30 9.63 7.30
N GLU A 166 -16.67 9.04 8.29
CA GLU A 166 -16.83 9.40 9.69
C GLU A 166 -15.61 10.20 10.19
N ALA A 167 -15.86 11.41 10.68
CA ALA A 167 -14.91 12.16 11.49
C ALA A 167 -15.04 11.71 12.94
N MET A 168 -14.32 10.67 13.32
CA MET A 168 -14.40 10.07 14.65
C MET A 168 -13.87 11.00 15.74
N GLY A 169 -14.55 11.04 16.90
CA GLY A 169 -14.05 11.67 18.10
C GLY A 169 -13.10 10.72 18.85
N GLY A 170 -12.21 11.32 19.67
CA GLY A 170 -11.51 10.62 20.74
C GLY A 170 -12.09 11.08 22.09
N ASP A 171 -11.31 11.82 22.89
CA ASP A 171 -11.81 12.47 24.11
C ASP A 171 -12.66 13.73 23.85
N ASN A 172 -12.74 14.17 22.61
CA ASN A 172 -13.51 15.33 22.15
C ASN A 172 -14.44 14.95 21.00
N PRO A 173 -15.54 15.71 20.77
CA PRO A 173 -16.45 15.48 19.65
C PRO A 173 -15.74 15.51 18.31
N GLY A 174 -16.13 14.62 17.38
CA GLY A 174 -15.65 14.62 16.01
C GLY A 174 -15.96 15.93 15.29
N SER A 175 -15.02 16.44 14.51
CA SER A 175 -15.14 17.74 13.84
C SER A 175 -14.50 17.75 12.48
N ILE A 176 -15.05 18.55 11.55
CA ILE A 176 -14.46 18.87 10.25
C ILE A 176 -14.25 20.37 10.20
N GLN A 177 -13.06 20.83 9.86
CA GLN A 177 -12.73 22.23 9.71
C GLN A 177 -12.50 22.57 8.23
N LEU A 178 -13.18 23.62 7.76
CA LEU A 178 -12.99 24.22 6.44
C LEU A 178 -12.15 25.46 6.62
N ASN A 179 -10.89 25.41 6.17
CA ASN A 179 -9.94 26.51 6.28
C ASN A 179 -10.08 27.52 5.14
N CYS A 180 -9.62 28.77 5.38
CA CYS A 180 -9.40 29.74 4.32
C CYS A 180 -8.20 29.33 3.44
N GLU A 181 -7.99 30.04 2.34
CA GLU A 181 -6.94 29.77 1.35
C GLU A 181 -5.50 29.77 1.92
N GLN A 182 -5.27 30.40 3.06
CA GLN A 182 -3.96 30.43 3.74
C GLN A 182 -3.90 29.56 4.98
N ASN A 183 -4.94 28.77 5.27
CA ASN A 183 -5.03 27.89 6.43
C ASN A 183 -4.85 28.57 7.80
N SER A 184 -5.01 29.90 7.87
CA SER A 184 -4.80 30.68 9.09
C SER A 184 -6.03 30.75 9.98
N HIS A 185 -7.23 30.54 9.44
CA HIS A 185 -8.53 30.49 10.14
C HIS A 185 -9.55 29.68 9.32
N GLY A 186 -10.67 29.29 9.94
CA GLY A 186 -11.67 28.48 9.25
C GLY A 186 -12.96 28.31 10.06
N ILE A 187 -13.92 27.64 9.45
CA ILE A 187 -15.21 27.26 10.07
C ILE A 187 -15.16 25.77 10.44
N LYS A 188 -15.55 25.46 11.67
CA LYS A 188 -15.58 24.10 12.18
C LYS A 188 -17.00 23.61 12.33
N LEU A 189 -17.29 22.43 11.80
CA LEU A 189 -18.50 21.65 12.04
C LEU A 189 -18.18 20.61 13.10
N THR A 190 -18.87 20.64 14.21
CA THR A 190 -18.59 19.76 15.37
C THR A 190 -19.86 19.06 15.80
N SER A 191 -19.76 17.76 16.10
CA SER A 191 -20.87 16.99 16.65
C SER A 191 -21.25 17.43 18.07
N PRO A 192 -22.49 17.16 18.56
CA PRO A 192 -22.86 17.41 19.96
C PRO A 192 -21.94 16.66 20.92
N PRO A 193 -21.75 17.17 22.16
CA PRO A 193 -20.99 16.45 23.18
C PRO A 193 -21.73 15.19 23.63
N HIS A 194 -21.01 14.16 24.07
CA HIS A 194 -21.58 12.89 24.54
C HIS A 194 -22.63 13.09 25.62
N SER A 195 -22.46 14.04 26.55
CA SER A 195 -23.38 14.34 27.65
C SER A 195 -24.75 14.81 27.17
N SER A 196 -24.88 15.31 25.94
CA SER A 196 -26.19 15.73 25.40
C SER A 196 -27.06 14.55 24.95
N SER A 197 -26.49 13.37 24.76
CA SER A 197 -27.15 12.15 24.26
C SER A 197 -27.99 12.39 23.00
N GLN A 198 -27.54 13.31 22.12
CA GLN A 198 -28.26 13.68 20.90
C GLN A 198 -27.62 13.00 19.69
N SER A 199 -28.49 12.49 18.82
CA SER A 199 -28.12 11.95 17.52
C SER A 199 -29.23 12.27 16.53
N TYR A 200 -28.88 12.90 15.39
CA TYR A 200 -29.83 13.24 14.33
C TYR A 200 -29.12 13.40 13.00
N GLU A 201 -29.85 13.23 11.92
CA GLU A 201 -29.41 13.51 10.55
C GLU A 201 -29.92 14.87 10.10
N ILE A 202 -29.11 15.64 9.36
CA ILE A 202 -29.52 16.86 8.69
C ILE A 202 -29.39 16.64 7.17
N LYS A 203 -30.50 16.74 6.45
CA LYS A 203 -30.54 16.66 4.97
C LYS A 203 -30.63 18.05 4.36
N PHE A 204 -29.74 18.36 3.45
CA PHE A 204 -29.78 19.59 2.67
C PHE A 204 -31.03 19.69 1.80
N PRO A 205 -31.46 20.93 1.40
CA PRO A 205 -32.64 21.12 0.55
C PRO A 205 -32.54 20.36 -0.76
N THR A 206 -33.66 19.90 -1.26
CA THR A 206 -33.80 19.29 -2.60
C THR A 206 -33.99 20.33 -3.71
N SER A 207 -34.25 21.58 -3.37
CA SER A 207 -34.37 22.71 -4.27
C SER A 207 -33.06 23.45 -4.48
N ASN A 208 -32.93 24.18 -5.57
CA ASN A 208 -31.80 25.06 -5.82
C ASN A 208 -31.78 26.23 -4.82
N ILE A 209 -30.58 26.72 -4.53
CA ILE A 209 -30.38 27.93 -3.73
C ILE A 209 -30.93 29.16 -4.45
N THR A 210 -31.59 30.03 -3.69
CA THR A 210 -32.14 31.28 -4.20
C THR A 210 -31.64 32.45 -3.36
N ALA A 211 -31.28 33.56 -3.98
CA ALA A 211 -30.88 34.78 -3.28
C ALA A 211 -31.97 35.29 -2.34
N GLY A 212 -31.60 35.78 -1.17
CA GLY A 212 -32.50 36.31 -0.15
C GLY A 212 -33.24 35.26 0.68
N THR A 213 -32.80 33.98 0.58
CA THR A 213 -33.34 32.89 1.42
C THR A 213 -32.36 32.50 2.54
N PHE A 214 -32.90 31.87 3.56
CA PHE A 214 -32.12 31.26 4.66
C PHE A 214 -32.47 29.77 4.82
N LEU A 215 -31.57 29.00 5.38
CA LEU A 215 -31.80 27.59 5.71
C LEU A 215 -32.60 27.46 7.02
N LYS A 216 -33.65 26.67 6.99
CA LYS A 216 -34.42 26.27 8.17
C LYS A 216 -34.66 24.78 8.17
N VAL A 217 -34.89 24.19 9.33
CA VAL A 217 -35.47 22.84 9.45
C VAL A 217 -36.96 22.95 9.06
N ASP A 218 -37.31 22.35 7.95
CA ASP A 218 -38.68 22.41 7.41
C ASP A 218 -39.58 21.33 7.97
N SER A 219 -39.05 20.13 8.10
CA SER A 219 -39.76 19.00 8.67
C SER A 219 -38.80 18.06 9.43
N ILE A 220 -39.35 17.30 10.34
CA ILE A 220 -38.65 16.25 11.09
C ILE A 220 -39.36 14.93 10.87
N THR A 221 -38.64 13.90 10.50
CA THR A 221 -39.11 12.52 10.40
C THR A 221 -38.39 11.69 11.46
N GLY A 222 -39.09 10.78 12.14
CA GLY A 222 -38.52 10.01 13.24
C GLY A 222 -38.47 10.83 14.55
N SER A 223 -37.79 10.26 15.56
CA SER A 223 -37.63 10.89 16.88
C SER A 223 -36.37 10.37 17.57
N GLY A 224 -35.91 11.10 18.61
CA GLY A 224 -34.71 10.71 19.36
C GLY A 224 -33.49 10.55 18.45
N THR A 225 -32.77 9.42 18.58
CA THR A 225 -31.55 9.14 17.83
C THR A 225 -31.75 8.80 16.35
N THR A 226 -33.00 8.67 15.92
CA THR A 226 -33.37 8.42 14.51
C THR A 226 -34.00 9.62 13.83
N ALA A 227 -34.01 10.78 14.48
CA ALA A 227 -34.59 12.00 13.93
C ALA A 227 -33.81 12.47 12.70
N VAL A 228 -34.54 12.77 11.62
CA VAL A 228 -34.01 13.33 10.38
C VAL A 228 -34.64 14.69 10.15
N GLY A 229 -33.86 15.74 10.20
CA GLY A 229 -34.26 17.10 9.89
C GLY A 229 -34.04 17.42 8.41
N GLN A 230 -35.10 17.59 7.64
CA GLN A 230 -35.04 18.07 6.28
C GLN A 230 -34.91 19.60 6.28
N LEU A 231 -33.86 20.12 5.67
CA LEU A 231 -33.70 21.56 5.47
C LEU A 231 -34.43 22.03 4.22
N SER A 232 -34.91 23.28 4.23
CA SER A 232 -35.40 24.01 3.07
C SER A 232 -34.82 25.43 3.02
N PHE A 233 -34.90 26.06 1.84
CA PHE A 233 -34.65 27.49 1.68
C PHE A 233 -35.95 28.26 1.84
N ASP A 234 -35.99 29.25 2.71
CA ASP A 234 -37.16 30.07 2.99
C ASP A 234 -36.82 31.57 2.85
N SER A 235 -37.70 32.35 2.27
CA SER A 235 -37.55 33.80 2.09
C SER A 235 -38.23 34.63 3.20
N SER A 236 -39.02 34.00 4.06
CA SER A 236 -39.78 34.70 5.09
C SER A 236 -39.37 34.34 6.50
N PRO A 237 -38.53 35.15 7.20
CA PRO A 237 -38.12 34.91 8.56
C PRO A 237 -39.23 35.08 9.60
N ALA A 238 -40.31 35.79 9.25
CA ALA A 238 -41.50 35.93 10.13
C ALA A 238 -42.76 35.70 9.31
N THR A 239 -43.75 34.99 9.90
CA THR A 239 -45.06 34.91 9.28
C THR A 239 -45.66 36.30 9.21
N THR A 240 -46.21 36.69 8.06
CA THR A 240 -46.84 37.98 7.82
C THR A 240 -47.85 38.33 8.92
N GLY A 241 -48.53 37.33 9.49
CA GLY A 241 -49.46 37.52 10.61
C GLY A 241 -48.80 38.00 11.92
N LYS A 242 -47.58 37.54 12.23
CA LYS A 242 -46.84 38.05 13.41
C LYS A 242 -46.34 39.48 13.19
N ALA A 243 -45.88 39.82 12.01
CA ALA A 243 -45.44 41.18 11.68
C ALA A 243 -46.62 42.18 11.71
N ILE A 244 -47.79 41.80 11.23
CA ILE A 244 -48.99 42.62 11.29
C ILE A 244 -49.47 42.75 12.76
N ALA A 245 -49.50 41.68 13.56
CA ALA A 245 -49.88 41.75 14.93
C ALA A 245 -48.97 42.67 15.78
N MET A 246 -47.64 42.64 15.54
CA MET A 246 -46.72 43.57 16.19
C MET A 246 -46.90 45.01 15.76
N ALA A 247 -47.17 45.27 14.49
CA ALA A 247 -47.48 46.62 14.00
C ALA A 247 -48.79 47.20 14.58
N ILE A 248 -49.78 46.36 14.79
CA ILE A 248 -51.07 46.79 15.42
C ILE A 248 -50.93 47.06 16.94
N VAL A 249 -50.07 46.35 17.63
CA VAL A 249 -49.90 46.47 19.08
C VAL A 249 -48.93 47.61 19.47
N PHE A 250 -48.00 47.97 18.62
CA PHE A 250 -46.96 48.95 18.92
C PHE A 250 -46.91 50.15 17.94
N GLY A 251 -47.84 50.22 17.00
CA GLY A 251 -47.98 51.30 16.02
C GLY A 251 -48.78 52.47 16.49
#